data_23cfc2543edac90e005e17bc678c1d82
#
_entry.id   23cfc2543edac90e005e17bc678c1d82
#
_cell.length_a   1.000
_cell.length_b   1.000
_cell.length_c   1.000
_cell.angle_alpha   90.00
_cell.angle_beta   90.00
_cell.angle_gamma   90.00
#
_symmetry.space_group_name_H-M   'P 1'
#
loop_
_entity.id
_entity.type
_entity.pdbx_description
1 polymer ?
#
loop_
_entity_poly.entity_id
_entity_poly.type
_entity_poly.pdbx_seq_one_letter_code
_entity_poly.pdbx_strand_id
1 'polypeptide(L)'
;MSRTLIAAAFALALPSVAAAETLTLYTSQPNEDAQTTVDAFMAANPDITVEWVRDGTTKLMARLQAEIEAGQPQADVLLIADTVTLEGMAQAGQLAAYKSPEAAAYDDALYSADGYYYSTKLITTGIVYNTGAAEVPTSWADLAKPEMKGLVAMPSPLYSGAALIHMATLTGTDGLGWDYYTKLAENETRAEGGNGGTFKAVAAGEKPYGVLVDFMAIRAKADGSPVEFVFPEEGVSYVTEPAAILSGSQHMAAAEKFIDFLLSEEGQKLVVDMGYIPARDGVASPEGFPSRDDVKLMSFDPAKALADTEANKARFAEIFGVQ
;
A
#
# COMPACT_ATOMS: atom_id res chain seq x y z
N MET A 1 7.70 -83.15 7.53
CA MET A 1 8.60 -82.05 7.18
C MET A 1 7.75 -80.90 6.57
N SER A 2 7.26 -79.95 7.39
CA SER A 2 6.44 -78.80 6.93
C SER A 2 7.33 -77.61 6.69
N ARG A 3 7.34 -77.10 5.46
CA ARG A 3 8.02 -75.84 5.08
C ARG A 3 7.05 -74.67 5.18
N THR A 4 7.28 -73.87 6.17
CA THR A 4 6.57 -72.58 6.34
C THR A 4 7.20 -71.54 5.42
N LEU A 5 6.43 -71.04 4.43
CA LEU A 5 6.80 -69.89 3.59
C LEU A 5 6.42 -68.61 4.32
N ILE A 6 7.43 -67.82 4.69
CA ILE A 6 7.25 -66.46 5.21
C ILE A 6 7.17 -65.53 3.98
N ALA A 7 6.00 -64.98 3.71
CA ALA A 7 5.83 -63.90 2.72
C ALA A 7 6.17 -62.57 3.38
N ALA A 8 7.28 -61.94 2.95
CA ALA A 8 7.61 -60.57 3.34
C ALA A 8 6.81 -59.60 2.46
N ALA A 9 5.84 -58.92 3.06
CA ALA A 9 5.13 -57.82 2.42
C ALA A 9 6.01 -56.55 2.43
N PHE A 10 6.52 -56.20 1.28
CA PHE A 10 7.16 -54.87 1.08
C PHE A 10 6.05 -53.83 0.92
N ALA A 11 5.85 -52.98 1.94
CA ALA A 11 5.00 -51.83 1.84
C ALA A 11 5.76 -50.75 1.03
N LEU A 12 5.37 -50.52 -0.22
CA LEU A 12 5.78 -49.38 -0.99
C LEU A 12 5.13 -48.12 -0.38
N ALA A 13 5.90 -47.32 0.33
CA ALA A 13 5.53 -45.98 0.69
C ALA A 13 5.53 -45.10 -0.58
N LEU A 14 4.36 -44.85 -1.15
CA LEU A 14 4.20 -43.87 -2.21
C LEU A 14 4.51 -42.48 -1.58
N PRO A 15 5.35 -41.66 -2.22
CA PRO A 15 5.52 -40.28 -1.78
C PRO A 15 4.15 -39.57 -1.92
N SER A 16 3.60 -39.10 -0.82
CA SER A 16 2.44 -38.21 -0.84
C SER A 16 2.91 -36.91 -1.51
N VAL A 17 2.48 -36.66 -2.74
CA VAL A 17 2.58 -35.31 -3.33
C VAL A 17 1.64 -34.47 -2.50
N ALA A 18 2.19 -33.64 -1.62
CA ALA A 18 1.40 -32.61 -0.95
C ALA A 18 0.76 -31.75 -2.07
N ALA A 19 -0.55 -31.63 -2.05
CA ALA A 19 -1.23 -30.69 -2.94
C ALA A 19 -0.68 -29.29 -2.62
N ALA A 20 -0.35 -28.51 -3.66
CA ALA A 20 0.07 -27.13 -3.48
C ALA A 20 -1.00 -26.38 -2.67
N GLU A 21 -0.60 -25.70 -1.59
CA GLU A 21 -1.49 -24.88 -0.78
C GLU A 21 -1.77 -23.58 -1.53
N THR A 22 -3.04 -23.15 -1.63
CA THR A 22 -3.40 -21.92 -2.33
C THR A 22 -3.68 -20.81 -1.33
N LEU A 23 -2.89 -19.74 -1.38
CA LEU A 23 -3.04 -18.54 -0.58
C LEU A 23 -3.75 -17.45 -1.39
N THR A 24 -4.75 -16.79 -0.83
CA THR A 24 -5.45 -15.68 -1.48
C THR A 24 -4.98 -14.34 -0.91
N LEU A 25 -4.37 -13.51 -1.75
CA LEU A 25 -3.89 -12.17 -1.43
C LEU A 25 -4.85 -11.09 -1.93
N TYR A 26 -5.30 -10.20 -1.03
CA TYR A 26 -5.95 -8.95 -1.42
C TYR A 26 -4.94 -7.82 -1.33
N THR A 27 -4.71 -7.12 -2.45
CA THR A 27 -3.67 -6.09 -2.52
C THR A 27 -4.12 -4.83 -3.25
N SER A 28 -3.58 -3.69 -2.83
CA SER A 28 -3.71 -2.41 -3.53
C SER A 28 -2.48 -2.02 -4.36
N GLN A 29 -1.46 -2.88 -4.42
CA GLN A 29 -0.29 -2.67 -5.27
C GLN A 29 -0.70 -2.47 -6.75
N PRO A 30 0.10 -1.77 -7.58
CA PRO A 30 -0.01 -1.88 -9.03
C PRO A 30 0.04 -3.34 -9.49
N ASN A 31 -0.65 -3.67 -10.59
CA ASN A 31 -0.72 -5.06 -11.07
C ASN A 31 0.67 -5.68 -11.33
N GLU A 32 1.59 -4.90 -11.87
CA GLU A 32 2.96 -5.35 -12.16
C GLU A 32 3.72 -5.66 -10.87
N ASP A 33 3.63 -4.78 -9.87
CA ASP A 33 4.29 -4.98 -8.58
C ASP A 33 3.67 -6.15 -7.79
N ALA A 34 2.34 -6.32 -7.85
CA ALA A 34 1.65 -7.46 -7.24
C ALA A 34 2.12 -8.77 -7.86
N GLN A 35 2.20 -8.84 -9.21
CA GLN A 35 2.68 -10.02 -9.92
C GLN A 35 4.14 -10.31 -9.56
N THR A 36 5.02 -9.30 -9.57
CA THR A 36 6.44 -9.44 -9.21
C THR A 36 6.60 -9.98 -7.78
N THR A 37 5.83 -9.45 -6.83
CA THR A 37 5.85 -9.89 -5.42
C THR A 37 5.43 -11.36 -5.30
N VAL A 38 4.32 -11.73 -5.96
CA VAL A 38 3.77 -13.08 -5.92
C VAL A 38 4.69 -14.09 -6.60
N ASP A 39 5.24 -13.76 -7.78
CA ASP A 39 6.16 -14.63 -8.51
C ASP A 39 7.43 -14.91 -7.72
N ALA A 40 8.01 -13.88 -7.06
CA ALA A 40 9.19 -14.05 -6.23
C ALA A 40 8.90 -14.92 -5.00
N PHE A 41 7.76 -14.72 -4.34
CA PHE A 41 7.35 -15.58 -3.22
C PHE A 41 7.16 -17.03 -3.64
N MET A 42 6.45 -17.29 -4.74
CA MET A 42 6.22 -18.66 -5.27
C MET A 42 7.51 -19.33 -5.72
N ALA A 43 8.47 -18.57 -6.26
CA ALA A 43 9.79 -19.09 -6.62
C ALA A 43 10.56 -19.58 -5.39
N ALA A 44 10.46 -18.84 -4.25
CA ALA A 44 11.05 -19.23 -2.98
C ALA A 44 10.26 -20.35 -2.26
N ASN A 45 8.96 -20.50 -2.56
CA ASN A 45 8.04 -21.45 -1.89
C ASN A 45 7.24 -22.26 -2.95
N PRO A 46 7.85 -23.20 -3.67
CA PRO A 46 7.21 -23.88 -4.81
C PRO A 46 6.04 -24.80 -4.44
N ASP A 47 5.82 -25.06 -3.16
CA ASP A 47 4.70 -25.79 -2.58
C ASP A 47 3.47 -24.89 -2.29
N ILE A 48 3.57 -23.57 -2.49
CA ILE A 48 2.49 -22.59 -2.26
C ILE A 48 2.18 -21.89 -3.58
N THR A 49 0.89 -21.85 -3.93
CA THR A 49 0.38 -21.03 -5.03
C THR A 49 -0.31 -19.79 -4.44
N VAL A 50 -0.06 -18.61 -5.01
CA VAL A 50 -0.75 -17.38 -4.60
C VAL A 50 -1.68 -16.92 -5.70
N GLU A 51 -2.97 -16.83 -5.39
CA GLU A 51 -3.96 -16.10 -6.18
C GLU A 51 -4.16 -14.71 -5.58
N TRP A 52 -4.37 -13.68 -6.40
CA TRP A 52 -4.52 -12.34 -5.90
C TRP A 52 -5.65 -11.55 -6.55
N VAL A 53 -6.26 -10.68 -5.75
CA VAL A 53 -7.29 -9.73 -6.16
C VAL A 53 -6.77 -8.33 -5.92
N ARG A 54 -6.88 -7.46 -6.93
CA ARG A 54 -6.39 -6.10 -6.88
C ARG A 54 -7.51 -5.08 -7.13
N ASP A 55 -7.60 -4.07 -6.26
CA ASP A 55 -8.36 -2.84 -6.50
C ASP A 55 -7.74 -1.67 -5.67
N GLY A 56 -8.29 -0.46 -5.76
CA GLY A 56 -7.94 0.61 -4.83
C GLY A 56 -8.29 0.21 -3.39
N THR A 57 -7.47 0.61 -2.42
CA THR A 57 -7.58 0.13 -1.04
C THR A 57 -9.00 0.27 -0.48
N THR A 58 -9.59 1.46 -0.57
CA THR A 58 -10.93 1.72 -0.01
C THR A 58 -12.00 0.80 -0.63
N LYS A 59 -11.95 0.60 -1.96
CA LYS A 59 -12.90 -0.27 -2.66
C LYS A 59 -12.67 -1.75 -2.33
N LEU A 60 -11.41 -2.17 -2.24
CA LEU A 60 -11.04 -3.53 -1.86
C LEU A 60 -11.52 -3.85 -0.43
N MET A 61 -11.35 -2.90 0.50
CA MET A 61 -11.78 -3.07 1.89
C MET A 61 -13.30 -3.08 2.03
N ALA A 62 -14.04 -2.30 1.24
CA ALA A 62 -15.50 -2.37 1.21
C ALA A 62 -15.99 -3.76 0.73
N ARG A 63 -15.31 -4.35 -0.26
CA ARG A 63 -15.58 -5.72 -0.72
C ARG A 63 -15.30 -6.72 0.41
N LEU A 64 -14.14 -6.66 1.04
CA LEU A 64 -13.77 -7.57 2.12
C LEU A 64 -14.75 -7.48 3.30
N GLN A 65 -15.16 -6.27 3.68
CA GLN A 65 -16.14 -6.07 4.75
C GLN A 65 -17.48 -6.76 4.43
N ALA A 66 -17.97 -6.64 3.20
CA ALA A 66 -19.19 -7.33 2.77
C ALA A 66 -19.03 -8.87 2.80
N GLU A 67 -17.85 -9.41 2.46
CA GLU A 67 -17.52 -10.83 2.55
C GLU A 67 -17.48 -11.30 4.02
N ILE A 68 -16.91 -10.50 4.93
CA ILE A 68 -16.89 -10.77 6.37
C ILE A 68 -18.33 -10.78 6.94
N GLU A 69 -19.15 -9.81 6.60
CA GLU A 69 -20.56 -9.74 7.03
C GLU A 69 -21.39 -10.92 6.51
N ALA A 70 -21.06 -11.42 5.31
CA ALA A 70 -21.65 -12.64 4.76
C ALA A 70 -21.09 -13.93 5.39
N GLY A 71 -20.07 -13.85 6.24
CA GLY A 71 -19.39 -15.00 6.86
C GLY A 71 -18.53 -15.81 5.90
N GLN A 72 -18.10 -15.21 4.78
CA GLN A 72 -17.35 -15.87 3.70
C GLN A 72 -16.18 -14.99 3.18
N PRO A 73 -15.27 -14.52 4.04
CA PRO A 73 -14.09 -13.80 3.58
C PRO A 73 -13.25 -14.72 2.68
N GLN A 74 -12.76 -14.18 1.57
CA GLN A 74 -12.00 -14.93 0.57
C GLN A 74 -10.48 -14.73 0.75
N ALA A 75 -10.07 -13.62 1.34
CA ALA A 75 -8.66 -13.30 1.52
C ALA A 75 -8.06 -14.06 2.70
N ASP A 76 -6.82 -14.51 2.55
CA ASP A 76 -5.96 -14.98 3.64
C ASP A 76 -5.06 -13.85 4.15
N VAL A 77 -4.49 -13.07 3.21
CA VAL A 77 -3.54 -11.99 3.49
C VAL A 77 -3.99 -10.70 2.82
N LEU A 78 -3.77 -9.60 3.52
CA LEU A 78 -3.91 -8.23 3.01
C LEU A 78 -2.52 -7.62 2.81
N LEU A 79 -2.33 -6.89 1.71
CA LEU A 79 -1.17 -6.05 1.46
C LEU A 79 -1.70 -4.73 0.85
N ILE A 80 -1.96 -3.74 1.71
CA ILE A 80 -2.75 -2.56 1.36
C ILE A 80 -2.10 -1.27 1.85
N ALA A 81 -2.32 -0.17 1.13
CA ALA A 81 -1.75 1.14 1.44
C ALA A 81 -2.61 1.89 2.49
N ASP A 82 -2.92 1.26 3.62
CA ASP A 82 -3.74 1.86 4.69
C ASP A 82 -3.55 1.16 6.04
N THR A 83 -2.67 1.69 6.87
CA THR A 83 -2.43 1.20 8.24
C THR A 83 -3.63 1.47 9.16
N VAL A 84 -4.39 2.56 8.93
CA VAL A 84 -5.53 2.96 9.77
C VAL A 84 -6.65 1.92 9.71
N THR A 85 -6.96 1.45 8.50
CA THR A 85 -7.93 0.37 8.30
C THR A 85 -7.49 -0.92 8.99
N LEU A 86 -6.20 -1.30 8.89
CA LEU A 86 -5.70 -2.52 9.57
C LEU A 86 -5.73 -2.38 11.09
N GLU A 87 -5.45 -1.21 11.64
CA GLU A 87 -5.61 -0.97 13.07
C GLU A 87 -7.07 -1.18 13.52
N GLY A 88 -8.04 -0.63 12.78
CA GLY A 88 -9.47 -0.86 13.04
C GLY A 88 -9.86 -2.34 12.97
N MET A 89 -9.33 -3.08 11.99
CA MET A 89 -9.55 -4.52 11.85
C MET A 89 -8.93 -5.33 13.01
N ALA A 90 -7.74 -4.93 13.47
CA ALA A 90 -7.10 -5.55 14.64
C ALA A 90 -7.96 -5.38 15.89
N GLN A 91 -8.45 -4.15 16.15
CA GLN A 91 -9.36 -3.85 17.26
C GLN A 91 -10.68 -4.63 17.17
N ALA A 92 -11.18 -4.90 15.97
CA ALA A 92 -12.37 -5.71 15.73
C ALA A 92 -12.12 -7.23 15.79
N GLY A 93 -10.88 -7.69 16.02
CA GLY A 93 -10.52 -9.11 16.06
C GLY A 93 -10.57 -9.80 14.70
N GLN A 94 -10.47 -9.04 13.61
CA GLN A 94 -10.53 -9.55 12.24
C GLN A 94 -9.15 -9.97 11.70
N LEU A 95 -8.07 -9.63 12.41
CA LEU A 95 -6.70 -10.01 12.05
C LEU A 95 -6.15 -11.07 13.00
N ALA A 96 -5.30 -11.95 12.48
CA ALA A 96 -4.54 -12.91 13.26
C ALA A 96 -3.24 -12.27 13.77
N ALA A 97 -2.91 -12.51 15.04
CA ALA A 97 -1.62 -12.11 15.58
C ALA A 97 -0.56 -13.14 15.17
N TYR A 98 0.50 -12.67 14.53
CA TYR A 98 1.67 -13.46 14.19
C TYR A 98 2.95 -12.70 14.55
N LYS A 99 3.88 -13.34 15.26
CA LYS A 99 5.17 -12.74 15.62
C LYS A 99 6.23 -13.19 14.62
N SER A 100 6.38 -12.43 13.54
CA SER A 100 7.42 -12.70 12.54
C SER A 100 8.81 -12.60 13.15
N PRO A 101 9.71 -13.57 12.92
CA PRO A 101 11.10 -13.49 13.35
C PRO A 101 11.86 -12.35 12.66
N GLU A 102 11.39 -11.90 11.49
CA GLU A 102 11.99 -10.82 10.72
C GLU A 102 11.75 -9.43 11.34
N ALA A 103 10.75 -9.30 12.24
CA ALA A 103 10.41 -8.02 12.88
C ALA A 103 11.58 -7.39 13.66
N ALA A 104 12.54 -8.20 14.14
CA ALA A 104 13.71 -7.70 14.86
C ALA A 104 14.63 -6.75 14.03
N ALA A 105 14.45 -6.70 12.72
CA ALA A 105 15.17 -5.80 11.82
C ALA A 105 14.36 -4.56 11.40
N TYR A 106 13.29 -4.24 12.15
CA TYR A 106 12.39 -3.12 11.88
C TYR A 106 12.26 -2.23 13.11
N ASP A 107 12.10 -0.92 12.88
CA ASP A 107 11.69 0.00 13.95
C ASP A 107 10.32 -0.41 14.50
N ASP A 108 10.18 -0.38 15.84
CA ASP A 108 8.94 -0.75 16.55
C ASP A 108 7.70 0.08 16.08
N ALA A 109 7.91 1.27 15.53
CA ALA A 109 6.85 2.10 14.95
C ALA A 109 6.31 1.58 13.62
N LEU A 110 6.97 0.61 12.98
CA LEU A 110 6.62 0.09 11.66
C LEU A 110 5.77 -1.18 11.71
N TYR A 111 5.39 -1.66 12.89
CA TYR A 111 4.50 -2.82 13.02
C TYR A 111 3.64 -2.76 14.28
N SER A 112 2.56 -3.52 14.30
CA SER A 112 1.73 -3.67 15.48
C SER A 112 2.50 -4.41 16.59
N ALA A 113 2.54 -3.86 17.79
CA ALA A 113 3.21 -4.48 18.95
C ALA A 113 2.72 -5.91 19.24
N ASP A 114 1.46 -6.20 18.91
CA ASP A 114 0.87 -7.52 19.04
C ASP A 114 1.04 -8.42 17.81
N GLY A 115 1.64 -7.89 16.72
CA GLY A 115 1.93 -8.64 15.50
C GLY A 115 0.73 -8.80 14.57
N TYR A 116 -0.22 -7.88 14.58
CA TYR A 116 -1.38 -7.93 13.70
C TYR A 116 -1.07 -7.46 12.28
N TYR A 117 -0.11 -6.58 12.09
CA TYR A 117 0.31 -6.08 10.78
C TYR A 117 1.77 -5.59 10.80
N TYR A 118 2.41 -5.58 9.64
CA TYR A 118 3.81 -5.24 9.44
C TYR A 118 3.96 -4.35 8.22
N SER A 119 4.61 -3.21 8.37
CA SER A 119 4.99 -2.32 7.26
C SER A 119 6.00 -3.00 6.34
N THR A 120 5.79 -2.89 5.03
CA THR A 120 6.67 -3.53 4.04
C THR A 120 7.56 -2.55 3.30
N LYS A 121 7.18 -1.27 3.24
CA LYS A 121 7.90 -0.20 2.53
C LYS A 121 7.43 1.16 3.00
N LEU A 122 8.12 2.22 2.60
CA LEU A 122 7.65 3.59 2.75
C LEU A 122 7.25 4.13 1.37
N ILE A 123 6.03 4.64 1.28
CA ILE A 123 5.50 5.32 0.09
C ILE A 123 5.08 6.71 0.52
N THR A 124 5.67 7.74 -0.05
CA THR A 124 5.31 9.13 0.27
C THR A 124 4.35 9.70 -0.77
N THR A 125 3.52 10.66 -0.36
CA THR A 125 2.68 11.43 -1.29
C THR A 125 3.22 12.85 -1.35
N GLY A 126 3.55 13.29 -2.56
CA GLY A 126 4.08 14.61 -2.84
C GLY A 126 3.43 15.25 -4.06
N ILE A 127 4.09 16.24 -4.62
CA ILE A 127 3.63 16.94 -5.83
C ILE A 127 4.37 16.37 -7.03
N VAL A 128 3.63 16.04 -8.09
CA VAL A 128 4.19 15.74 -9.41
C VAL A 128 3.88 16.89 -10.36
N TYR A 129 4.80 17.23 -11.23
CA TYR A 129 4.53 18.17 -12.31
C TYR A 129 5.09 17.66 -13.65
N ASN A 130 4.43 18.06 -14.74
CA ASN A 130 4.94 17.86 -16.08
C ASN A 130 6.08 18.86 -16.33
N THR A 131 7.20 18.44 -16.91
CA THR A 131 8.36 19.31 -17.16
C THR A 131 8.06 20.49 -18.11
N GLY A 132 6.93 20.45 -18.83
CA GLY A 132 6.40 21.57 -19.62
C GLY A 132 5.53 22.55 -18.83
N ALA A 133 5.36 22.36 -17.50
CA ALA A 133 4.59 23.26 -16.65
C ALA A 133 5.26 24.64 -16.55
N ALA A 134 4.45 25.69 -16.36
CA ALA A 134 4.93 27.08 -16.31
C ALA A 134 5.76 27.39 -15.07
N GLU A 135 5.45 26.75 -13.95
CA GLU A 135 6.08 26.99 -12.64
C GLU A 135 6.39 25.64 -11.95
N VAL A 136 7.41 25.62 -11.09
CA VAL A 136 7.74 24.48 -10.25
C VAL A 136 7.16 24.75 -8.85
N PRO A 137 6.16 23.95 -8.41
CA PRO A 137 5.62 24.08 -7.05
C PRO A 137 6.64 23.59 -6.01
N THR A 138 6.71 24.26 -4.85
CA THR A 138 7.59 23.88 -3.73
C THR A 138 6.84 23.61 -2.44
N SER A 139 5.57 23.98 -2.38
CA SER A 139 4.71 23.92 -1.21
C SER A 139 3.34 23.36 -1.56
N TRP A 140 2.68 22.70 -0.61
CA TRP A 140 1.27 22.31 -0.79
C TRP A 140 0.38 23.50 -1.08
N ALA A 141 0.65 24.66 -0.44
CA ALA A 141 -0.11 25.88 -0.65
C ALA A 141 -0.04 26.39 -2.09
N ASP A 142 1.01 26.05 -2.85
CA ASP A 142 1.13 26.45 -4.25
C ASP A 142 -0.01 25.90 -5.11
N LEU A 143 -0.44 24.65 -4.86
CA LEU A 143 -1.54 24.03 -5.60
C LEU A 143 -2.92 24.67 -5.34
N ALA A 144 -3.05 25.39 -4.23
CA ALA A 144 -4.28 26.07 -3.84
C ALA A 144 -4.36 27.54 -4.33
N LYS A 145 -3.34 28.04 -5.04
CA LYS A 145 -3.34 29.38 -5.62
C LYS A 145 -4.38 29.51 -6.75
N PRO A 146 -5.00 30.70 -6.94
CA PRO A 146 -5.99 30.90 -8.02
C PRO A 146 -5.46 30.56 -9.43
N GLU A 147 -4.16 30.74 -9.66
CA GLU A 147 -3.49 30.45 -10.94
C GLU A 147 -3.50 28.96 -11.29
N MET A 148 -3.72 28.10 -10.31
CA MET A 148 -3.80 26.64 -10.48
C MET A 148 -5.18 26.15 -10.94
N LYS A 149 -6.13 27.07 -11.19
CA LYS A 149 -7.48 26.70 -11.61
C LYS A 149 -7.51 25.82 -12.84
N GLY A 150 -8.09 24.62 -12.72
CA GLY A 150 -8.20 23.64 -13.79
C GLY A 150 -6.91 22.87 -14.10
N LEU A 151 -5.78 23.16 -13.42
CA LEU A 151 -4.47 22.63 -13.75
C LEU A 151 -4.05 21.42 -12.89
N VAL A 152 -4.76 21.13 -11.80
CA VAL A 152 -4.35 20.11 -10.83
C VAL A 152 -5.20 18.85 -10.95
N ALA A 153 -4.59 17.68 -10.77
CA ALA A 153 -5.27 16.40 -10.57
C ALA A 153 -4.78 15.74 -9.27
N MET A 154 -5.67 14.98 -8.62
CA MET A 154 -5.31 14.19 -7.43
C MET A 154 -6.13 12.90 -7.36
N PRO A 155 -5.65 11.84 -6.71
CA PRO A 155 -6.46 10.66 -6.45
C PRO A 155 -7.56 10.96 -5.43
N SER A 156 -8.69 10.26 -5.54
CA SER A 156 -9.78 10.38 -4.59
C SER A 156 -9.53 9.54 -3.33
N PRO A 157 -9.71 10.08 -2.12
CA PRO A 157 -9.68 9.30 -0.87
C PRO A 157 -10.83 8.28 -0.78
N LEU A 158 -11.87 8.41 -1.60
CA LEU A 158 -12.97 7.43 -1.70
C LEU A 158 -12.54 6.15 -2.44
N TYR A 159 -11.36 6.18 -3.10
CA TYR A 159 -10.82 5.04 -3.85
C TYR A 159 -9.43 4.61 -3.34
N SER A 160 -8.54 5.55 -3.04
CA SER A 160 -7.13 5.33 -2.74
C SER A 160 -6.84 5.48 -1.24
N GLY A 161 -6.28 4.43 -0.61
CA GLY A 161 -5.85 4.48 0.79
C GLY A 161 -4.76 5.52 1.02
N ALA A 162 -3.77 5.62 0.12
CA ALA A 162 -2.74 6.66 0.22
C ALA A 162 -3.33 8.08 0.17
N ALA A 163 -4.36 8.31 -0.67
CA ALA A 163 -5.07 9.59 -0.72
C ALA A 163 -5.90 9.83 0.56
N LEU A 164 -6.45 8.78 1.17
CA LEU A 164 -7.17 8.87 2.44
C LEU A 164 -6.23 9.29 3.57
N ILE A 165 -5.07 8.67 3.68
CA ILE A 165 -4.04 9.04 4.66
C ILE A 165 -3.52 10.45 4.40
N HIS A 166 -3.26 10.80 3.12
CA HIS A 166 -2.85 12.15 2.73
C HIS A 166 -3.88 13.19 3.18
N MET A 167 -5.17 12.94 2.90
CA MET A 167 -6.24 13.83 3.34
C MET A 167 -6.28 13.98 4.87
N ALA A 168 -6.20 12.87 5.61
CA ALA A 168 -6.21 12.90 7.07
C ALA A 168 -5.00 13.66 7.64
N THR A 169 -3.82 13.51 7.03
CA THR A 169 -2.60 14.23 7.39
C THR A 169 -2.75 15.75 7.17
N LEU A 170 -3.13 16.15 5.94
CA LEU A 170 -3.20 17.58 5.61
C LEU A 170 -4.33 18.29 6.35
N THR A 171 -5.47 17.65 6.57
CA THR A 171 -6.57 18.24 7.34
C THR A 171 -6.23 18.41 8.82
N GLY A 172 -5.28 17.65 9.35
CA GLY A 172 -4.73 17.80 10.70
C GLY A 172 -3.54 18.75 10.79
N THR A 173 -3.08 19.34 9.68
CA THR A 173 -1.86 20.18 9.63
C THR A 173 -2.22 21.66 9.68
N ASP A 174 -1.59 22.39 10.61
CA ASP A 174 -1.76 23.83 10.73
C ASP A 174 -1.42 24.57 9.42
N GLY A 175 -2.25 25.50 9.03
CA GLY A 175 -2.09 26.30 7.80
C GLY A 175 -2.62 25.65 6.53
N LEU A 176 -3.00 24.36 6.57
CA LEU A 176 -3.64 23.64 5.46
C LEU A 176 -5.12 23.36 5.79
N GLY A 177 -5.40 22.28 6.49
CA GLY A 177 -6.75 21.98 6.95
C GLY A 177 -7.76 21.73 5.81
N TRP A 178 -9.03 21.83 6.14
CA TRP A 178 -10.13 21.73 5.17
C TRP A 178 -10.22 22.93 4.23
N ASP A 179 -9.67 24.08 4.62
CA ASP A 179 -9.63 25.27 3.75
C ASP A 179 -8.75 25.02 2.53
N TYR A 180 -7.68 24.24 2.67
CA TYR A 180 -6.86 23.80 1.54
C TYR A 180 -7.68 22.98 0.52
N TYR A 181 -8.43 21.97 0.97
CA TYR A 181 -9.27 21.15 0.10
C TYR A 181 -10.40 21.95 -0.53
N THR A 182 -11.00 22.90 0.20
CA THR A 182 -12.01 23.83 -0.34
C THR A 182 -11.44 24.66 -1.49
N LYS A 183 -10.24 25.22 -1.33
CA LYS A 183 -9.57 25.98 -2.39
C LYS A 183 -9.21 25.11 -3.60
N LEU A 184 -8.78 23.85 -3.38
CA LEU A 184 -8.54 22.91 -4.47
C LEU A 184 -9.82 22.65 -5.27
N ALA A 185 -10.95 22.47 -4.61
CA ALA A 185 -12.23 22.26 -5.28
C ALA A 185 -12.70 23.52 -6.03
N GLU A 186 -12.60 24.72 -5.42
CA GLU A 186 -12.88 26.00 -6.07
C GLU A 186 -11.98 26.24 -7.30
N ASN A 187 -10.76 25.71 -7.27
CA ASN A 187 -9.82 25.69 -8.39
C ASN A 187 -10.11 24.57 -9.39
N GLU A 188 -11.23 23.90 -9.31
CA GLU A 188 -11.60 22.83 -10.26
C GLU A 188 -10.56 21.71 -10.34
N THR A 189 -9.92 21.39 -9.22
CA THR A 189 -8.99 20.25 -9.13
C THR A 189 -9.75 18.96 -9.40
N ARG A 190 -9.23 18.15 -10.34
CA ARG A 190 -9.81 16.85 -10.65
C ARG A 190 -9.42 15.84 -9.57
N ALA A 191 -10.38 15.41 -8.75
CA ALA A 191 -10.19 14.52 -7.62
C ALA A 191 -10.95 13.19 -7.85
N GLU A 192 -10.40 12.27 -8.63
CA GLU A 192 -11.08 11.04 -9.04
C GLU A 192 -10.14 9.85 -9.22
N GLY A 193 -10.67 8.65 -9.02
CA GLY A 193 -9.93 7.40 -9.19
C GLY A 193 -8.71 7.29 -8.26
N GLY A 194 -7.67 6.62 -8.73
CA GLY A 194 -6.43 6.39 -7.99
C GLY A 194 -5.22 7.08 -8.62
N ASN A 195 -4.05 6.87 -7.99
CA ASN A 195 -2.77 7.46 -8.39
C ASN A 195 -2.43 7.23 -9.88
N GLY A 196 -2.77 6.06 -10.45
CA GLY A 196 -2.52 5.76 -11.87
C GLY A 196 -3.26 6.68 -12.83
N GLY A 197 -4.47 7.13 -12.50
CA GLY A 197 -5.23 8.12 -13.30
C GLY A 197 -4.59 9.50 -13.24
N THR A 198 -4.21 9.94 -12.05
CA THR A 198 -3.48 11.20 -11.84
C THR A 198 -2.15 11.21 -12.59
N PHE A 199 -1.35 10.14 -12.44
CA PHE A 199 -0.08 10.00 -13.16
C PHE A 199 -0.25 10.14 -14.66
N LYS A 200 -1.20 9.40 -15.27
CA LYS A 200 -1.45 9.46 -16.72
C LYS A 200 -1.78 10.86 -17.19
N ALA A 201 -2.60 11.59 -16.44
CA ALA A 201 -2.97 12.96 -16.79
C ALA A 201 -1.78 13.92 -16.77
N VAL A 202 -0.89 13.77 -15.76
CA VAL A 202 0.29 14.64 -15.65
C VAL A 202 1.34 14.26 -16.68
N ALA A 203 1.64 12.98 -16.86
CA ALA A 203 2.63 12.52 -17.85
C ALA A 203 2.23 12.88 -19.28
N ALA A 204 0.93 12.85 -19.60
CA ALA A 204 0.41 13.28 -20.90
C ALA A 204 0.34 14.82 -21.07
N GLY A 205 0.60 15.60 -20.02
CA GLY A 205 0.44 17.05 -20.03
C GLY A 205 -1.02 17.55 -20.05
N GLU A 206 -1.98 16.66 -19.83
CA GLU A 206 -3.42 17.03 -19.69
C GLU A 206 -3.64 17.90 -18.46
N LYS A 207 -2.97 17.56 -17.37
CA LYS A 207 -2.89 18.34 -16.13
C LYS A 207 -1.41 18.64 -15.83
N PRO A 208 -1.00 19.91 -15.80
CA PRO A 208 0.39 20.26 -15.50
C PRO A 208 0.88 19.78 -14.14
N TYR A 209 -0.02 19.67 -13.17
CA TYR A 209 0.30 19.35 -11.77
C TYR A 209 -0.57 18.23 -11.23
N GLY A 210 -0.03 17.50 -10.24
CA GLY A 210 -0.81 16.49 -9.52
C GLY A 210 -0.30 16.24 -8.12
N VAL A 211 -1.16 15.67 -7.31
CA VAL A 211 -0.79 15.02 -6.05
C VAL A 211 -0.64 13.53 -6.33
N LEU A 212 0.50 12.94 -5.97
CA LEU A 212 0.83 11.57 -6.38
C LEU A 212 1.77 10.89 -5.38
N VAL A 213 1.75 9.57 -5.35
CA VAL A 213 2.77 8.78 -4.65
C VAL A 213 4.10 8.81 -5.40
N ASP A 214 5.20 8.87 -4.65
CA ASP A 214 6.58 9.12 -5.10
C ASP A 214 7.06 8.16 -6.20
N PHE A 215 6.97 6.85 -5.97
CA PHE A 215 7.53 5.83 -6.85
C PHE A 215 7.02 5.92 -8.29
N MET A 216 5.77 6.31 -8.50
CA MET A 216 5.20 6.38 -9.86
C MET A 216 5.86 7.47 -10.69
N ALA A 217 6.11 8.64 -10.09
CA ALA A 217 6.76 9.74 -10.80
C ALA A 217 8.28 9.51 -10.94
N ILE A 218 8.94 9.02 -9.89
CA ILE A 218 10.40 8.82 -9.87
C ILE A 218 10.80 7.72 -10.86
N ARG A 219 10.11 6.57 -10.87
CA ARG A 219 10.35 5.51 -11.88
C ARG A 219 10.10 6.01 -13.30
N ALA A 220 8.95 6.67 -13.53
CA ALA A 220 8.60 7.16 -14.85
C ALA A 220 9.59 8.21 -15.35
N LYS A 221 10.13 9.06 -14.47
CA LYS A 221 11.22 9.98 -14.83
C LYS A 221 12.48 9.22 -15.27
N ALA A 222 12.86 8.17 -14.53
CA ALA A 222 14.00 7.33 -14.91
C ALA A 222 13.80 6.66 -16.28
N ASP A 223 12.54 6.33 -16.63
CA ASP A 223 12.17 5.79 -17.94
C ASP A 223 11.96 6.86 -19.02
N GLY A 224 12.29 8.14 -18.74
CA GLY A 224 12.23 9.24 -19.70
C GLY A 224 10.87 9.93 -19.83
N SER A 225 9.92 9.69 -18.96
CA SER A 225 8.66 10.46 -18.93
C SER A 225 8.92 11.91 -18.54
N PRO A 226 8.18 12.88 -19.12
CA PRO A 226 8.38 14.31 -18.87
C PRO A 226 7.73 14.73 -17.54
N VAL A 227 8.11 14.10 -16.45
CA VAL A 227 7.58 14.37 -15.09
C VAL A 227 8.71 14.55 -14.09
N GLU A 228 8.44 15.34 -13.06
CA GLU A 228 9.29 15.51 -11.89
C GLU A 228 8.47 15.34 -10.62
N PHE A 229 9.11 14.85 -9.56
CA PHE A 229 8.50 14.73 -8.24
C PHE A 229 9.11 15.76 -7.29
N VAL A 230 8.26 16.38 -6.48
CA VAL A 230 8.64 17.37 -5.47
C VAL A 230 8.21 16.89 -4.10
N PHE A 231 9.15 16.92 -3.17
CA PHE A 231 8.89 16.81 -1.73
C PHE A 231 8.61 18.23 -1.21
N PRO A 232 7.35 18.60 -0.87
CA PRO A 232 7.02 19.94 -0.43
C PRO A 232 7.74 20.38 0.85
N GLU A 233 7.95 21.68 1.03
CA GLU A 233 8.68 22.24 2.16
C GLU A 233 8.04 21.91 3.52
N GLU A 234 6.73 21.77 3.58
CA GLU A 234 6.00 21.37 4.78
C GLU A 234 6.26 19.89 5.15
N GLY A 235 6.68 19.09 4.19
CA GLY A 235 6.87 17.64 4.27
C GLY A 235 5.83 16.87 3.49
N VAL A 236 5.89 15.55 3.60
CA VAL A 236 5.04 14.59 2.87
C VAL A 236 4.24 13.72 3.83
N SER A 237 3.02 13.39 3.47
CA SER A 237 2.32 12.27 4.09
C SER A 237 2.88 10.96 3.57
N TYR A 238 2.68 9.88 4.31
CA TYR A 238 3.22 8.58 3.93
C TYR A 238 2.30 7.43 4.30
N VAL A 239 2.46 6.33 3.59
CA VAL A 239 1.88 5.02 3.91
C VAL A 239 2.99 3.98 3.88
N THR A 240 2.84 2.92 4.66
CA THR A 240 3.86 1.88 4.78
C THR A 240 3.49 0.59 4.05
N GLU A 241 2.37 0.59 3.34
CA GLU A 241 1.77 -0.57 2.66
C GLU A 241 1.88 -1.85 3.51
N PRO A 242 1.22 -1.88 4.68
CA PRO A 242 1.36 -2.98 5.61
C PRO A 242 0.71 -4.26 5.10
N ALA A 243 1.29 -5.40 5.54
CA ALA A 243 0.74 -6.73 5.35
C ALA A 243 0.11 -7.24 6.65
N ALA A 244 -1.00 -7.98 6.54
CA ALA A 244 -1.73 -8.57 7.66
C ALA A 244 -2.37 -9.90 7.26
N ILE A 245 -2.55 -10.81 8.23
CA ILE A 245 -3.23 -12.09 8.04
C ILE A 245 -4.66 -11.97 8.58
N LEU A 246 -5.66 -12.42 7.84
CA LEU A 246 -7.03 -12.49 8.33
C LEU A 246 -7.20 -13.58 9.41
N SER A 247 -7.92 -13.27 10.49
CA SER A 247 -8.17 -14.23 11.59
C SER A 247 -8.94 -15.46 11.13
N GLY A 248 -9.69 -15.39 10.03
CA GLY A 248 -10.46 -16.49 9.43
C GLY A 248 -9.70 -17.33 8.41
N SER A 249 -8.42 -17.01 8.12
CA SER A 249 -7.63 -17.76 7.14
C SER A 249 -7.55 -19.24 7.49
N GLN A 250 -7.72 -20.09 6.49
CA GLN A 250 -7.52 -21.54 6.60
C GLN A 250 -6.10 -21.98 6.20
N HIS A 251 -5.28 -21.01 5.75
CA HIS A 251 -3.93 -21.19 5.20
C HIS A 251 -2.87 -20.49 6.05
N MET A 252 -2.99 -20.55 7.39
CA MET A 252 -2.15 -19.79 8.33
C MET A 252 -0.65 -19.99 8.08
N ALA A 253 -0.20 -21.25 7.90
CA ALA A 253 1.22 -21.53 7.71
C ALA A 253 1.78 -20.91 6.40
N ALA A 254 1.00 -20.90 5.33
CA ALA A 254 1.36 -20.23 4.08
C ALA A 254 1.33 -18.71 4.23
N ALA A 255 0.33 -18.17 4.96
CA ALA A 255 0.21 -16.75 5.23
C ALA A 255 1.38 -16.22 6.09
N GLU A 256 1.80 -16.96 7.13
CA GLU A 256 2.97 -16.63 7.94
C GLU A 256 4.26 -16.61 7.11
N LYS A 257 4.47 -17.61 6.24
CA LYS A 257 5.61 -17.62 5.29
C LYS A 257 5.56 -16.43 4.34
N PHE A 258 4.37 -16.01 3.90
CA PHE A 258 4.24 -14.85 3.03
C PHE A 258 4.62 -13.55 3.75
N ILE A 259 4.18 -13.38 5.00
CA ILE A 259 4.62 -12.24 5.84
C ILE A 259 6.14 -12.26 6.03
N ASP A 260 6.73 -13.42 6.41
CA ASP A 260 8.18 -13.53 6.61
C ASP A 260 8.96 -13.20 5.34
N PHE A 261 8.48 -13.67 4.17
CA PHE A 261 9.09 -13.34 2.89
C PHE A 261 9.08 -11.84 2.62
N LEU A 262 7.93 -11.16 2.79
CA LEU A 262 7.82 -9.71 2.59
C LEU A 262 8.79 -8.92 3.47
N LEU A 263 9.02 -9.41 4.70
CA LEU A 263 9.87 -8.75 5.70
C LEU A 263 11.34 -9.17 5.61
N SER A 264 11.67 -10.27 4.93
CA SER A 264 13.03 -10.77 4.79
C SER A 264 13.93 -9.78 4.04
N GLU A 265 15.25 -9.98 4.17
CA GLU A 265 16.22 -9.19 3.38
C GLU A 265 15.99 -9.37 1.87
N GLU A 266 15.63 -10.57 1.41
CA GLU A 266 15.32 -10.87 0.01
C GLU A 266 14.06 -10.11 -0.45
N GLY A 267 12.97 -10.17 0.31
CA GLY A 267 11.75 -9.42 0.02
C GLY A 267 11.98 -7.91 0.02
N GLN A 268 12.83 -7.40 0.90
CA GLN A 268 13.14 -5.97 0.97
C GLN A 268 14.10 -5.50 -0.15
N LYS A 269 14.99 -6.37 -0.64
CA LYS A 269 15.74 -6.11 -1.88
C LYS A 269 14.79 -6.05 -3.09
N LEU A 270 13.81 -6.95 -3.16
CA LEU A 270 12.77 -6.88 -4.18
C LEU A 270 11.97 -5.56 -4.12
N VAL A 271 11.67 -5.07 -2.92
CA VAL A 271 11.05 -3.73 -2.71
C VAL A 271 11.90 -2.63 -3.34
N VAL A 272 13.23 -2.68 -3.14
CA VAL A 272 14.19 -1.74 -3.76
C VAL A 272 14.22 -1.88 -5.29
N ASP A 273 14.28 -3.10 -5.80
CA ASP A 273 14.29 -3.38 -7.24
C ASP A 273 13.00 -2.91 -7.92
N MET A 274 11.87 -2.98 -7.22
CA MET A 274 10.61 -2.37 -7.64
C MET A 274 10.60 -0.84 -7.47
N GLY A 275 11.66 -0.20 -6.98
CA GLY A 275 11.77 1.25 -6.83
C GLY A 275 10.92 1.81 -5.69
N TYR A 276 10.92 1.18 -4.52
CA TYR A 276 10.34 1.69 -3.29
C TYR A 276 11.39 1.86 -2.19
N ILE A 277 11.14 2.76 -1.26
CA ILE A 277 11.95 2.89 -0.04
C ILE A 277 11.66 1.69 0.86
N PRO A 278 12.67 0.85 1.21
CA PRO A 278 12.47 -0.31 2.05
C PRO A 278 12.15 0.08 3.50
N ALA A 279 11.36 -0.77 4.19
CA ALA A 279 11.04 -0.59 5.60
C ALA A 279 12.10 -1.22 6.53
N ARG A 280 12.82 -2.25 6.05
CA ARG A 280 13.85 -2.98 6.83
C ARG A 280 15.11 -2.14 7.02
N ASP A 281 15.65 -2.16 8.23
CA ASP A 281 16.93 -1.52 8.54
C ASP A 281 18.10 -2.19 7.80
N GLY A 282 19.06 -1.38 7.39
CA GLY A 282 20.24 -1.85 6.67
C GLY A 282 20.06 -2.10 5.17
N VAL A 283 18.86 -1.91 4.63
CA VAL A 283 18.58 -1.96 3.19
C VAL A 283 18.49 -0.53 2.65
N ALA A 284 19.35 -0.18 1.70
CA ALA A 284 19.43 1.18 1.14
C ALA A 284 18.26 1.47 0.19
N SER A 285 17.82 2.74 0.14
CA SER A 285 16.83 3.21 -0.85
C SER A 285 17.36 3.05 -2.28
N PRO A 286 16.45 2.88 -3.27
CA PRO A 286 16.85 2.78 -4.68
C PRO A 286 17.41 4.11 -5.21
N GLU A 287 18.13 4.05 -6.34
CA GLU A 287 18.63 5.25 -7.02
C GLU A 287 17.48 6.20 -7.39
N GLY A 288 17.71 7.50 -7.21
CA GLY A 288 16.71 8.55 -7.46
C GLY A 288 15.78 8.85 -6.28
N PHE A 289 15.81 8.04 -5.22
CA PHE A 289 15.05 8.29 -3.99
C PHE A 289 15.96 8.89 -2.90
N PRO A 290 15.43 9.76 -2.03
CA PRO A 290 16.16 10.15 -0.83
C PRO A 290 16.36 8.94 0.09
N SER A 291 17.33 9.02 1.01
CA SER A 291 17.38 8.06 2.10
C SER A 291 16.14 8.21 2.98
N ARG A 292 15.70 7.14 3.64
CA ARG A 292 14.54 7.19 4.54
C ARG A 292 14.66 8.32 5.59
N ASP A 293 15.85 8.54 6.10
CA ASP A 293 16.12 9.54 7.14
C ASP A 293 16.11 10.99 6.63
N ASP A 294 16.26 11.20 5.32
CA ASP A 294 16.24 12.53 4.69
C ASP A 294 14.82 12.97 4.29
N VAL A 295 13.83 12.09 4.38
CA VAL A 295 12.44 12.42 4.03
C VAL A 295 11.76 13.14 5.20
N LYS A 296 11.33 14.40 4.98
CA LYS A 296 10.55 15.14 5.96
C LYS A 296 9.11 14.63 6.00
N LEU A 297 8.83 13.75 6.96
CA LEU A 297 7.49 13.21 7.16
C LEU A 297 6.62 14.18 7.95
N MET A 298 5.36 14.37 7.52
CA MET A 298 4.37 15.15 8.25
C MET A 298 3.83 14.33 9.42
N SER A 299 3.46 15.03 10.50
CA SER A 299 2.82 14.38 11.66
C SER A 299 1.47 13.80 11.27
N PHE A 300 1.21 12.59 11.71
CA PHE A 300 -0.03 11.85 11.47
C PHE A 300 -0.48 11.17 12.76
N ASP A 301 -1.76 11.29 13.09
CA ASP A 301 -2.40 10.62 14.24
C ASP A 301 -3.32 9.49 13.72
N PRO A 302 -2.88 8.22 13.77
CA PRO A 302 -3.65 7.08 13.27
C PRO A 302 -4.98 6.88 14.00
N ALA A 303 -5.02 7.12 15.32
CA ALA A 303 -6.22 6.92 16.13
C ALA A 303 -7.29 7.96 15.77
N LYS A 304 -6.88 9.22 15.60
CA LYS A 304 -7.77 10.29 15.13
C LYS A 304 -8.23 10.03 13.70
N ALA A 305 -7.34 9.62 12.81
CA ALA A 305 -7.67 9.31 11.42
C ALA A 305 -8.71 8.20 11.35
N LEU A 306 -8.56 7.13 12.16
CA LEU A 306 -9.54 6.03 12.25
C LEU A 306 -10.91 6.53 12.71
N ALA A 307 -10.94 7.33 13.79
CA ALA A 307 -12.18 7.86 14.36
C ALA A 307 -12.93 8.78 13.38
N ASP A 308 -12.20 9.57 12.59
CA ASP A 308 -12.77 10.60 11.71
C ASP A 308 -12.98 10.12 10.25
N THR A 309 -12.60 8.88 9.91
CA THR A 309 -12.55 8.38 8.53
C THR A 309 -13.83 8.63 7.74
N GLU A 310 -14.98 8.21 8.26
CA GLU A 310 -16.26 8.33 7.54
C GLU A 310 -16.74 9.79 7.44
N ALA A 311 -16.54 10.57 8.51
CA ALA A 311 -16.84 11.99 8.49
C ALA A 311 -15.97 12.75 7.47
N ASN A 312 -14.69 12.40 7.40
CA ASN A 312 -13.74 13.00 6.47
C ASN A 312 -14.07 12.64 5.02
N LYS A 313 -14.42 11.39 4.73
CA LYS A 313 -14.88 10.95 3.40
C LYS A 313 -16.14 11.69 2.97
N ALA A 314 -17.14 11.80 3.86
CA ALA A 314 -18.37 12.51 3.59
C ALA A 314 -18.11 13.99 3.29
N ARG A 315 -17.27 14.65 4.09
CA ARG A 315 -16.89 16.07 3.87
C ARG A 315 -16.14 16.28 2.56
N PHE A 316 -15.22 15.37 2.23
CA PHE A 316 -14.52 15.42 0.94
C PHE A 316 -15.50 15.28 -0.23
N ALA A 317 -16.41 14.31 -0.15
CA ALA A 317 -17.44 14.10 -1.17
C ALA A 317 -18.32 15.35 -1.36
N GLU A 318 -18.72 16.02 -0.27
CA GLU A 318 -19.46 17.28 -0.32
C GLU A 318 -18.67 18.39 -1.01
N ILE A 319 -17.40 18.60 -0.61
CA ILE A 319 -16.54 19.69 -1.14
C ILE A 319 -16.28 19.50 -2.64
N PHE A 320 -16.03 18.28 -3.10
CA PHE A 320 -15.70 17.99 -4.50
C PHE A 320 -16.94 17.61 -5.35
N GLY A 321 -18.12 17.48 -4.76
CA GLY A 321 -19.34 17.10 -5.47
C GLY A 321 -19.29 15.69 -6.06
N VAL A 322 -18.60 14.74 -5.39
CA VAL A 322 -18.40 13.35 -5.83
C VAL A 322 -19.12 12.36 -4.90
N GLN A 323 -19.35 11.11 -5.37
CA GLN A 323 -20.02 10.04 -4.60
C GLN A 323 -19.12 8.81 -4.50
#